data_ef8e1a90ec6b2353f1a0835125d8b6d3
#
_entry.id   ef8e1a90ec6b2353f1a0835125d8b6d3
#
_cell.length_a   1.000
_cell.length_b   1.000
_cell.length_c   1.000
_cell.angle_alpha   90.00
_cell.angle_beta   90.00
_cell.angle_gamma   90.00
#
_symmetry.space_group_name_H-M   'P 1'
#
loop_
_entity.id
_entity.type
_entity.pdbx_description
1 polymer ?
#
loop_
_entity_poly.entity_id
_entity_poly.type
_entity_poly.pdbx_seq_one_letter_code
_entity_poly.pdbx_strand_id
1 'polypeptide(L)'
;IKNLAANEDVANFMENYKGRGVLTDSLATPTAPEDVLKDFTIPEDLSLELVLSEPEIVQPIQVSFDHKGRMWVVQYQQYPYPKGLKYDKSTDAISGLNITTGVALGRKKIWVLSPPFLLAYADENEDGLPEGDPEVHLEGFGLEDTHAVANSLRWGPDGWLYGAQGSTTTA
;
A
#
# COMPACT_ATOMS: atom_id res chain seq x y z
N ILE A 1 -16.16 -25.64 -20.97
CA ILE A 1 -14.76 -25.75 -20.50
C ILE A 1 -14.41 -27.23 -20.51
N LYS A 2 -14.16 -27.79 -21.69
CA LYS A 2 -13.71 -29.18 -21.80
C LYS A 2 -12.21 -29.18 -21.98
N ASN A 3 -11.51 -29.80 -21.03
CA ASN A 3 -10.11 -30.26 -21.11
C ASN A 3 -8.99 -29.19 -21.22
N LEU A 4 -8.97 -28.19 -20.38
CA LEU A 4 -7.73 -27.45 -20.11
C LEU A 4 -6.65 -28.37 -19.51
N ALA A 5 -7.05 -29.38 -18.72
CA ALA A 5 -6.14 -30.35 -18.12
C ALA A 5 -5.53 -31.36 -19.12
N ALA A 6 -6.04 -31.43 -20.35
CA ALA A 6 -5.52 -32.29 -21.40
C ALA A 6 -4.63 -31.55 -22.41
N ASN A 7 -4.41 -30.26 -22.21
CA ASN A 7 -3.48 -29.49 -23.02
C ASN A 7 -2.08 -29.60 -22.41
N GLU A 8 -1.14 -30.15 -23.16
CA GLU A 8 0.23 -30.39 -22.74
C GLU A 8 0.95 -29.09 -22.33
N ASP A 9 0.64 -27.97 -22.99
CA ASP A 9 1.20 -26.66 -22.65
C ASP A 9 0.69 -26.15 -21.29
N VAL A 10 -0.58 -26.40 -20.95
CA VAL A 10 -1.15 -26.06 -19.65
C VAL A 10 -0.58 -26.97 -18.56
N ALA A 11 -0.41 -28.26 -18.85
CA ALA A 11 0.20 -29.20 -17.91
C ALA A 11 1.67 -28.82 -17.62
N ASN A 12 2.43 -28.48 -18.65
CA ASN A 12 3.82 -28.00 -18.51
C ASN A 12 3.90 -26.66 -17.77
N PHE A 13 2.97 -25.76 -18.03
CA PHE A 13 2.86 -24.49 -17.31
C PHE A 13 2.61 -24.75 -15.81
N MET A 14 1.64 -25.60 -15.49
CA MET A 14 1.31 -25.95 -14.10
C MET A 14 2.46 -26.69 -13.41
N GLU A 15 3.18 -27.56 -14.13
CA GLU A 15 4.36 -28.25 -13.59
C GLU A 15 5.50 -27.28 -13.24
N ASN A 16 5.74 -26.30 -14.12
CA ASN A 16 6.75 -25.26 -13.89
C ASN A 16 6.35 -24.28 -12.75
N TYR A 17 5.06 -24.21 -12.41
CA TYR A 17 4.56 -23.45 -11.29
C TYR A 17 4.48 -24.24 -9.99
N LYS A 18 4.62 -25.57 -10.03
CA LYS A 18 4.75 -26.39 -8.83
C LYS A 18 6.03 -25.98 -8.07
N GLY A 19 5.83 -25.38 -6.92
CA GLY A 19 6.93 -24.87 -6.08
C GLY A 19 7.02 -23.35 -6.00
N ARG A 20 6.21 -22.62 -6.76
CA ARG A 20 5.97 -21.19 -6.51
C ARG A 20 4.70 -20.93 -5.66
N GLY A 21 4.29 -21.92 -4.99
CA GLY A 21 3.66 -22.09 -3.69
C GLY A 21 2.24 -21.59 -3.48
N VAL A 22 1.67 -20.69 -4.22
CA VAL A 22 0.46 -20.01 -3.75
C VAL A 22 -0.85 -20.59 -4.27
N LEU A 23 -0.84 -21.32 -5.37
CA LEU A 23 -2.08 -21.83 -5.98
C LEU A 23 -2.39 -23.30 -5.63
N THR A 24 -1.50 -24.03 -4.97
CA THR A 24 -1.62 -25.47 -4.77
C THR A 24 -1.66 -25.94 -3.32
N ASP A 25 -1.33 -25.09 -2.36
CA ASP A 25 -1.37 -25.44 -0.95
C ASP A 25 -2.27 -24.47 -0.16
N SER A 26 -3.57 -24.77 -0.18
CA SER A 26 -4.56 -24.06 0.64
C SER A 26 -4.41 -24.30 2.15
N LEU A 27 -3.43 -25.10 2.54
CA LEU A 27 -3.14 -25.47 3.93
C LEU A 27 -1.80 -24.91 4.42
N ALA A 28 -1.06 -24.18 3.57
CA ALA A 28 0.18 -23.54 3.99
C ALA A 28 -0.09 -22.52 5.09
N THR A 29 0.48 -22.74 6.25
CA THR A 29 0.45 -21.78 7.34
C THR A 29 1.43 -20.65 7.00
N PRO A 30 1.04 -19.38 7.10
CA PRO A 30 1.97 -18.27 6.91
C PRO A 30 3.19 -18.41 7.85
N THR A 31 4.38 -18.13 7.32
CA THR A 31 5.59 -18.09 8.14
C THR A 31 5.47 -16.97 9.18
N ALA A 32 5.86 -17.24 10.41
CA ALA A 32 5.87 -16.20 11.44
C ALA A 32 6.83 -15.05 11.05
N PRO A 33 6.49 -13.78 11.36
CA PRO A 33 7.28 -12.64 10.91
C PRO A 33 8.76 -12.71 11.28
N GLU A 34 9.08 -13.18 12.47
CA GLU A 34 10.45 -13.38 12.96
C GLU A 34 11.21 -14.49 12.22
N ASP A 35 10.50 -15.44 11.64
CA ASP A 35 11.09 -16.53 10.89
C ASP A 35 11.33 -16.18 9.42
N VAL A 36 10.52 -15.27 8.86
CA VAL A 36 10.67 -14.78 7.47
C VAL A 36 12.06 -14.20 7.22
N LEU A 37 12.67 -13.57 8.23
CA LEU A 37 14.02 -12.99 8.11
C LEU A 37 15.08 -14.00 7.68
N LYS A 38 14.89 -15.27 8.03
CA LYS A 38 15.83 -16.38 7.71
C LYS A 38 15.79 -16.79 6.24
N ASP A 39 14.72 -16.43 5.53
CA ASP A 39 14.52 -16.76 4.11
C ASP A 39 15.24 -15.78 3.16
N PHE A 40 15.80 -14.69 3.70
CA PHE A 40 16.50 -13.68 2.92
C PHE A 40 18.01 -13.92 2.89
N THR A 41 18.59 -13.85 1.70
CA THR A 41 20.03 -13.75 1.52
C THR A 41 20.40 -12.29 1.33
N ILE A 42 21.19 -11.74 2.23
CA ILE A 42 21.62 -10.34 2.22
C ILE A 42 23.16 -10.27 2.09
N PRO A 43 23.71 -9.18 1.50
CA PRO A 43 25.13 -8.89 1.52
C PRO A 43 25.69 -8.81 2.95
N GLU A 44 26.98 -9.13 3.11
CA GLU A 44 27.63 -9.18 4.43
C GLU A 44 27.71 -7.83 5.15
N ASP A 45 27.67 -6.74 4.40
CA ASP A 45 27.70 -5.35 4.88
C ASP A 45 26.33 -4.77 5.21
N LEU A 46 25.26 -5.56 5.06
CA LEU A 46 23.88 -5.17 5.37
C LEU A 46 23.32 -5.99 6.53
N SER A 47 22.33 -5.42 7.21
CA SER A 47 21.50 -6.11 8.19
C SER A 47 20.04 -6.00 7.83
N LEU A 48 19.27 -7.05 8.12
CA LEU A 48 17.83 -7.07 7.95
C LEU A 48 17.16 -7.04 9.32
N GLU A 49 16.25 -6.11 9.51
CA GLU A 49 15.54 -5.92 10.77
C GLU A 49 14.03 -5.92 10.53
N LEU A 50 13.28 -6.63 11.37
CA LEU A 50 11.83 -6.56 11.41
C LEU A 50 11.41 -5.29 12.14
N VAL A 51 10.76 -4.36 11.43
CA VAL A 51 10.30 -3.09 11.99
C VAL A 51 8.87 -3.18 12.48
N LEU A 52 7.97 -3.71 11.65
CA LEU A 52 6.55 -3.89 11.95
C LEU A 52 6.03 -5.17 11.25
N SER A 53 5.03 -5.78 11.85
CA SER A 53 4.32 -6.92 11.28
C SER A 53 2.83 -6.88 11.66
N GLU A 54 2.04 -7.78 11.13
CA GLU A 54 0.68 -7.99 11.64
C GLU A 54 0.71 -8.41 13.12
N PRO A 55 -0.20 -7.87 13.95
CA PRO A 55 -1.38 -7.06 13.59
C PRO A 55 -1.17 -5.55 13.58
N GLU A 56 0.03 -5.03 13.91
CA GLU A 56 0.28 -3.58 13.98
C GLU A 56 0.14 -2.91 12.62
N ILE A 57 0.45 -3.64 11.56
CA ILE A 57 0.36 -3.16 10.18
C ILE A 57 -0.29 -4.22 9.30
N VAL A 58 -1.25 -3.82 8.46
CA VAL A 58 -2.00 -4.72 7.58
C VAL A 58 -1.99 -4.19 6.15
N GLN A 59 -1.57 -5.02 5.20
CA GLN A 59 -1.53 -4.69 3.77
C GLN A 59 -0.88 -3.32 3.48
N PRO A 60 0.39 -3.11 3.87
CA PRO A 60 1.09 -1.86 3.57
C PRO A 60 1.35 -1.73 2.07
N ILE A 61 1.03 -0.57 1.49
CA ILE A 61 1.21 -0.31 0.05
C ILE A 61 2.20 0.82 -0.25
N GLN A 62 2.44 1.70 0.72
CA GLN A 62 3.45 2.73 0.61
C GLN A 62 4.09 2.99 1.96
N VAL A 63 5.40 3.20 1.94
CA VAL A 63 6.17 3.69 3.09
C VAL A 63 6.88 4.98 2.69
N SER A 64 6.82 5.98 3.55
CA SER A 64 7.58 7.22 3.41
C SER A 64 8.09 7.69 4.77
N PHE A 65 9.06 8.60 4.74
CA PHE A 65 9.60 9.21 5.96
C PHE A 65 9.45 10.72 5.89
N ASP A 66 9.09 11.31 7.01
CA ASP A 66 9.08 12.76 7.13
C ASP A 66 10.46 13.32 7.50
N HIS A 67 10.57 14.65 7.58
CA HIS A 67 11.81 15.34 7.92
C HIS A 67 12.26 15.11 9.37
N LYS A 68 11.40 14.56 10.23
CA LYS A 68 11.71 14.15 11.60
C LYS A 68 12.11 12.68 11.70
N GLY A 69 12.14 11.96 10.58
CA GLY A 69 12.45 10.53 10.52
C GLY A 69 11.31 9.61 10.94
N ARG A 70 10.08 10.12 11.11
CA ARG A 70 8.92 9.28 11.40
C ARG A 70 8.52 8.52 10.14
N MET A 71 8.27 7.24 10.29
CA MET A 71 7.80 6.36 9.23
C MET A 71 6.28 6.50 9.06
N TRP A 72 5.85 6.76 7.85
CA TRP A 72 4.45 6.83 7.44
C TRP A 72 4.11 5.67 6.55
N VAL A 73 3.04 4.98 6.88
CA VAL A 73 2.61 3.81 6.14
C VAL A 73 1.17 3.98 5.69
N VAL A 74 0.96 3.79 4.40
CA VAL A 74 -0.39 3.68 3.83
C VAL A 74 -0.80 2.23 3.87
N GLN A 75 -1.92 1.94 4.53
CA GLN A 75 -2.52 0.63 4.63
C GLN A 75 -3.77 0.55 3.74
N TYR A 76 -3.91 -0.55 3.01
CA TYR A 76 -5.05 -0.77 2.10
C TYR A 76 -5.94 -1.89 2.62
N GLN A 77 -6.63 -1.64 3.71
CA GLN A 77 -7.36 -2.67 4.45
C GLN A 77 -8.71 -3.06 3.84
N GLN A 78 -9.19 -2.33 2.82
CA GLN A 78 -10.51 -2.58 2.22
C GLN A 78 -10.47 -3.48 0.98
N TYR A 79 -9.32 -3.75 0.42
CA TYR A 79 -9.20 -4.59 -0.77
C TYR A 79 -8.88 -6.04 -0.42
N PRO A 80 -9.46 -7.03 -1.09
CA PRO A 80 -10.50 -6.95 -2.13
C PRO A 80 -11.93 -6.91 -1.60
N TYR A 81 -12.10 -6.83 -0.29
CA TYR A 81 -13.41 -6.97 0.37
C TYR A 81 -13.83 -5.67 1.07
N PRO A 82 -14.55 -4.78 0.40
CA PRO A 82 -15.00 -3.51 1.00
C PRO A 82 -16.02 -3.69 2.13
N LYS A 83 -16.54 -4.91 2.32
CA LYS A 83 -17.52 -5.22 3.37
C LYS A 83 -16.94 -6.19 4.38
N GLY A 84 -16.76 -5.74 5.62
CA GLY A 84 -16.60 -6.65 6.76
C GLY A 84 -15.22 -6.74 7.39
N LEU A 85 -14.23 -5.98 6.96
CA LEU A 85 -13.02 -5.80 7.77
C LEU A 85 -13.40 -4.99 9.02
N LYS A 86 -13.27 -5.60 10.18
CA LYS A 86 -13.36 -4.87 11.44
C LYS A 86 -12.08 -4.06 11.58
N TYR A 87 -12.23 -2.78 11.42
CA TYR A 87 -11.15 -1.83 11.46
C TYR A 87 -11.03 -1.26 12.87
N ASP A 88 -9.88 -1.42 13.49
CA ASP A 88 -9.55 -0.71 14.73
C ASP A 88 -8.88 0.62 14.40
N LYS A 89 -9.61 1.70 14.65
CA LYS A 89 -9.15 3.07 14.34
C LYS A 89 -8.17 3.65 15.35
N SER A 90 -7.78 2.88 16.36
CA SER A 90 -7.10 3.41 17.54
C SER A 90 -5.66 3.87 17.30
N THR A 91 -5.05 3.43 16.20
CA THR A 91 -3.62 3.67 15.91
C THR A 91 -3.34 4.50 14.67
N ASP A 92 -4.37 4.79 13.85
CA ASP A 92 -4.15 5.53 12.61
C ASP A 92 -4.24 7.04 12.83
N ALA A 93 -3.28 7.77 12.27
CA ALA A 93 -3.32 9.23 12.25
C ALA A 93 -4.51 9.74 11.43
N ILE A 94 -4.82 9.08 10.31
CA ILE A 94 -5.95 9.38 9.43
C ILE A 94 -6.65 8.08 9.06
N SER A 95 -7.97 8.05 9.15
CA SER A 95 -8.80 6.89 8.83
C SER A 95 -10.10 7.27 8.12
N GLY A 96 -10.85 6.27 7.67
CA GLY A 96 -12.15 6.48 7.02
C GLY A 96 -12.05 6.94 5.57
N LEU A 97 -10.88 6.85 4.97
CA LEU A 97 -10.63 7.14 3.57
C LEU A 97 -11.05 5.96 2.68
N ASN A 98 -11.17 6.23 1.39
CA ASN A 98 -11.46 5.20 0.39
C ASN A 98 -10.16 4.44 0.00
N ILE A 99 -9.82 4.40 -1.26
CA ILE A 99 -8.64 3.73 -1.81
C ILE A 99 -7.43 4.67 -1.65
N THR A 100 -6.83 4.72 -0.47
CA THR A 100 -5.65 5.55 -0.24
C THR A 100 -4.43 4.86 -0.82
N THR A 101 -3.70 5.58 -1.67
CA THR A 101 -2.57 5.05 -2.45
C THR A 101 -1.30 5.86 -2.27
N GLY A 102 -1.36 6.97 -1.53
CA GLY A 102 -0.19 7.79 -1.33
C GLY A 102 -0.29 8.74 -0.15
N VAL A 103 0.84 8.95 0.53
CA VAL A 103 1.01 9.96 1.57
C VAL A 103 2.33 10.69 1.37
N ALA A 104 2.31 12.00 1.53
CA ALA A 104 3.51 12.83 1.55
C ALA A 104 3.34 13.95 2.59
N LEU A 105 4.38 14.19 3.37
CA LEU A 105 4.39 15.26 4.36
C LEU A 105 5.21 16.43 3.86
N GLY A 106 4.78 17.63 4.20
CA GLY A 106 5.51 18.84 3.90
C GLY A 106 4.63 20.06 3.80
N ARG A 107 5.25 21.23 3.97
CA ARG A 107 4.58 22.53 3.96
C ARG A 107 3.49 22.64 5.02
N LYS A 108 3.74 22.06 6.22
CA LYS A 108 2.80 22.01 7.34
C LYS A 108 1.47 21.35 6.98
N LYS A 109 1.53 20.37 6.10
CA LYS A 109 0.36 19.57 5.69
C LYS A 109 0.73 18.11 5.56
N ILE A 110 -0.27 17.27 5.79
CA ILE A 110 -0.27 15.85 5.44
C ILE A 110 -1.07 15.72 4.13
N TRP A 111 -0.39 15.39 3.04
CA TRP A 111 -0.97 15.22 1.73
C TRP A 111 -1.35 13.76 1.54
N VAL A 112 -2.59 13.50 1.18
CA VAL A 112 -3.13 12.15 1.04
C VAL A 112 -3.77 11.99 -0.33
N LEU A 113 -3.25 11.07 -1.11
CA LEU A 113 -3.86 10.67 -2.37
C LEU A 113 -4.81 9.50 -2.10
N SER A 114 -6.09 9.81 -2.14
CA SER A 114 -7.19 8.87 -1.94
C SER A 114 -8.21 9.07 -3.06
N PRO A 115 -8.00 8.45 -4.22
CA PRO A 115 -8.89 8.65 -5.35
C PRO A 115 -10.38 8.55 -4.98
N PRO A 116 -11.22 9.46 -5.48
CA PRO A 116 -10.94 10.41 -6.57
C PRO A 116 -10.30 11.75 -6.13
N PHE A 117 -9.72 11.84 -4.94
CA PHE A 117 -9.26 13.09 -4.35
C PHE A 117 -7.76 13.09 -4.03
N LEU A 118 -7.14 14.26 -4.17
CA LEU A 118 -5.95 14.65 -3.43
C LEU A 118 -6.39 15.54 -2.27
N LEU A 119 -6.17 15.07 -1.06
CA LEU A 119 -6.55 15.72 0.19
C LEU A 119 -5.33 16.35 0.86
N ALA A 120 -5.53 17.47 1.54
CA ALA A 120 -4.51 18.13 2.32
C ALA A 120 -5.04 18.42 3.73
N TYR A 121 -4.50 17.76 4.72
CA TYR A 121 -4.78 18.02 6.13
C TYR A 121 -3.79 19.04 6.68
N ALA A 122 -4.25 20.00 7.45
CA ALA A 122 -3.35 20.89 8.18
C ALA A 122 -2.59 20.11 9.27
N ASP A 123 -1.31 20.42 9.44
CA ASP A 123 -0.40 19.93 10.49
C ASP A 123 0.57 21.07 10.80
N GLU A 124 0.03 22.15 11.35
CA GLU A 124 0.77 23.41 11.56
C GLU A 124 1.90 23.26 12.58
N ASN A 125 1.72 22.39 13.57
CA ASN A 125 2.70 22.08 14.60
C ASN A 125 3.67 20.96 14.21
N GLU A 126 3.41 20.29 13.05
CA GLU A 126 4.19 19.19 12.50
C GLU A 126 4.32 17.99 13.45
N ASP A 127 3.29 17.74 14.27
CA ASP A 127 3.28 16.56 15.15
C ASP A 127 2.86 15.26 14.42
N GLY A 128 2.31 15.39 13.20
CA GLY A 128 1.86 14.28 12.36
C GLY A 128 0.41 13.90 12.63
N LEU A 129 -0.33 14.74 13.31
CA LEU A 129 -1.76 14.57 13.51
C LEU A 129 -2.52 15.65 12.73
N PRO A 130 -3.61 15.29 12.06
CA PRO A 130 -4.39 16.25 11.29
C PRO A 130 -5.12 17.22 12.21
N GLU A 131 -5.08 18.50 11.87
CA GLU A 131 -5.81 19.57 12.54
C GLU A 131 -7.13 19.87 11.80
N GLY A 132 -8.17 19.08 12.10
CA GLY A 132 -9.51 19.25 11.52
C GLY A 132 -9.72 18.51 10.19
N ASP A 133 -10.75 18.95 9.45
CA ASP A 133 -11.13 18.32 8.18
C ASP A 133 -10.15 18.64 7.06
N PRO A 134 -9.98 17.73 6.07
CA PRO A 134 -9.09 17.98 4.95
C PRO A 134 -9.64 19.00 3.96
N GLU A 135 -8.75 19.74 3.35
CA GLU A 135 -9.01 20.48 2.12
C GLU A 135 -8.97 19.51 0.93
N VAL A 136 -9.99 19.54 0.07
CA VAL A 136 -9.92 18.88 -1.24
C VAL A 136 -9.10 19.76 -2.17
N HIS A 137 -7.88 19.32 -2.47
CA HIS A 137 -6.92 20.10 -3.26
C HIS A 137 -7.07 19.83 -4.76
N LEU A 138 -7.27 18.58 -5.12
CA LEU A 138 -7.62 18.15 -6.49
C LEU A 138 -8.69 17.05 -6.40
N GLU A 139 -9.50 16.96 -7.45
CA GLU A 139 -10.53 15.92 -7.61
C GLU A 139 -10.58 15.42 -9.06
N GLY A 140 -11.20 14.27 -9.27
CA GLY A 140 -11.46 13.74 -10.60
C GLY A 140 -10.54 12.57 -11.00
N PHE A 141 -9.69 12.08 -10.10
CA PHE A 141 -8.93 10.86 -10.36
C PHE A 141 -9.86 9.67 -10.52
N GLY A 142 -9.73 8.95 -11.64
CA GLY A 142 -10.60 7.83 -11.99
C GLY A 142 -10.51 6.65 -11.03
N LEU A 143 -11.60 5.88 -10.98
CA LEU A 143 -11.75 4.67 -10.15
C LEU A 143 -12.16 3.45 -10.99
N GLU A 144 -12.04 3.52 -12.30
CA GLU A 144 -12.49 2.48 -13.24
C GLU A 144 -11.71 1.18 -13.05
N ASP A 145 -10.44 1.30 -12.66
CA ASP A 145 -9.58 0.16 -12.32
C ASP A 145 -8.85 0.43 -11.00
N THR A 146 -9.26 -0.26 -9.95
CA THR A 146 -8.70 -0.08 -8.62
C THR A 146 -7.23 -0.51 -8.47
N HIS A 147 -6.69 -1.25 -9.43
CA HIS A 147 -5.27 -1.61 -9.48
C HIS A 147 -4.41 -0.56 -10.18
N ALA A 148 -5.05 0.38 -10.90
CA ALA A 148 -4.38 1.40 -11.71
C ALA A 148 -4.78 2.84 -11.35
N VAL A 149 -5.30 3.06 -10.14
CA VAL A 149 -5.64 4.40 -9.64
C VAL A 149 -4.39 5.27 -9.46
N ALA A 150 -4.59 6.57 -9.32
CA ALA A 150 -3.52 7.52 -9.02
C ALA A 150 -2.78 7.11 -7.73
N ASN A 151 -1.43 7.19 -7.74
CA ASN A 151 -0.57 6.67 -6.68
C ASN A 151 0.79 7.37 -6.60
N SER A 152 1.70 6.85 -5.79
CA SER A 152 3.12 7.22 -5.74
C SER A 152 3.37 8.70 -5.41
N LEU A 153 2.63 9.25 -4.48
CA LEU A 153 2.78 10.66 -4.08
C LEU A 153 4.14 10.90 -3.43
N ARG A 154 4.89 11.89 -3.95
CA ARG A 154 6.20 12.27 -3.40
C ARG A 154 6.62 13.70 -3.75
N TRP A 155 7.41 14.31 -2.89
CA TRP A 155 8.07 15.57 -3.20
C TRP A 155 9.29 15.35 -4.10
N GLY A 156 9.39 16.14 -5.16
CA GLY A 156 10.59 16.22 -5.99
C GLY A 156 11.62 17.18 -5.40
N PRO A 157 12.87 17.10 -5.89
CA PRO A 157 13.94 17.99 -5.44
C PRO A 157 13.71 19.47 -5.83
N ASP A 158 12.83 19.71 -6.77
CA ASP A 158 12.39 21.03 -7.24
C ASP A 158 11.26 21.62 -6.38
N GLY A 159 10.79 20.88 -5.37
CA GLY A 159 9.71 21.29 -4.47
C GLY A 159 8.30 21.10 -5.01
N TRP A 160 8.15 20.40 -6.15
CA TRP A 160 6.84 19.99 -6.65
C TRP A 160 6.40 18.67 -6.02
N LEU A 161 5.08 18.53 -5.84
CA LEU A 161 4.46 17.27 -5.41
C LEU A 161 4.07 16.46 -6.64
N TYR A 162 4.67 15.30 -6.79
CA TYR A 162 4.46 14.39 -7.91
C TYR A 162 3.54 13.25 -7.49
N GLY A 163 2.65 12.86 -8.40
CA GLY A 163 1.86 11.65 -8.34
C GLY A 163 1.85 10.96 -9.69
N ALA A 164 1.61 9.67 -9.71
CA ALA A 164 1.48 8.88 -10.94
C ALA A 164 0.02 8.47 -11.14
N GLN A 165 -0.44 8.54 -12.39
CA GLN A 165 -1.74 8.01 -12.80
C GLN A 165 -1.53 6.67 -13.51
N GLY A 166 -2.35 5.68 -13.20
CA GLY A 166 -2.33 4.40 -13.90
C GLY A 166 -2.92 4.49 -15.31
N SER A 167 -2.56 3.53 -16.15
CA SER A 167 -2.87 3.56 -17.59
C SER A 167 -4.33 3.29 -17.96
N THR A 168 -5.10 2.73 -17.05
CA THR A 168 -6.49 2.26 -17.30
C THR A 168 -7.55 3.09 -16.58
N THR A 169 -7.15 4.18 -15.96
CA THR A 169 -8.05 5.13 -15.29
C THR A 169 -7.93 6.51 -15.90
N THR A 170 -8.99 7.29 -15.79
CA THR A 170 -9.03 8.70 -16.22
C THR A 170 -8.47 9.63 -15.15
N ALA A 171 -8.00 10.82 -15.55
CA ALA A 171 -7.53 11.88 -14.66
C ALA A 171 -8.03 13.24 -15.14
#